data_7a11334ceb2ea1de6fb6c243ae2ecf59
#
_entry.id   7a11334ceb2ea1de6fb6c243ae2ecf59
#
_cell.length_a   1.000
_cell.length_b   1.000
_cell.length_c   1.000
_cell.angle_alpha   90.00
_cell.angle_beta   90.00
_cell.angle_gamma   90.00
#
_symmetry.space_group_name_H-M   'P 1'
#
loop_
_entity.id
_entity.type
_entity.pdbx_description
1 polymer ?
#
loop_
_entity_poly.entity_id
_entity_poly.type
_entity_poly.pdbx_seq_one_letter_code
_entity_poly.pdbx_strand_id
1 'polypeptide(L)'
;MITPKTLVTGATRMTGSYGQRDRMKDLLTRALEAHGGLSRWREIEAFQLKVSIGGGLWRLKGLPDGLRDVTLRIQAHRPIVTITPFGGEARTGHFTPDRVWVEDANGGVVEERATPRASFAGHVLTTPWDKLHELYFVSYALWNYLATPFVFTEPGFETREIGPHEENGETWHRLLVKYPPSIPTHCAEQVLYFNAQGLLQRMDYSVDVVGTWSPVPPLTTASIIPRSVASSFRPSAGRSAALRRVQCYRVRRAYCYK
;
A
#
# COMPACT_ATOMS: atom_id res chain seq x y z
N MET A 1 -9.16 -31.67 71.88
CA MET A 1 -8.18 -31.58 70.80
C MET A 1 -8.94 -31.48 69.50
N ILE A 2 -9.02 -30.30 68.96
CA ILE A 2 -9.75 -29.99 67.66
C ILE A 2 -8.71 -29.41 66.75
N THR A 3 -8.39 -30.13 65.67
CA THR A 3 -7.49 -29.69 64.61
C THR A 3 -8.24 -28.82 63.59
N PRO A 4 -7.68 -27.69 63.13
CA PRO A 4 -8.34 -26.86 62.13
C PRO A 4 -8.09 -27.38 60.70
N LYS A 5 -9.17 -27.41 59.89
CA LYS A 5 -9.15 -27.67 58.44
C LYS A 5 -8.65 -26.45 57.71
N THR A 6 -7.60 -26.62 56.90
CA THR A 6 -7.09 -25.63 55.98
C THR A 6 -8.00 -25.55 54.74
N LEU A 7 -8.59 -24.39 54.52
CA LEU A 7 -9.29 -24.05 53.26
C LEU A 7 -8.25 -23.64 52.20
N VAL A 8 -8.16 -24.41 51.13
CA VAL A 8 -7.41 -24.06 49.94
C VAL A 8 -8.35 -23.28 49.00
N THR A 9 -8.18 -21.97 48.94
CA THR A 9 -8.86 -21.11 47.97
C THR A 9 -8.12 -21.20 46.63
N GLY A 10 -8.74 -21.85 45.65
CA GLY A 10 -8.27 -21.90 44.28
C GLY A 10 -8.46 -20.52 43.58
N ALA A 11 -7.36 -19.82 43.36
CA ALA A 11 -7.35 -18.64 42.50
C ALA A 11 -7.29 -19.08 41.02
N THR A 12 -8.40 -19.04 40.33
CA THR A 12 -8.47 -19.21 38.88
C THR A 12 -7.80 -18.00 38.24
N ARG A 13 -6.60 -18.16 37.71
CA ARG A 13 -5.92 -17.15 36.90
C ARG A 13 -6.65 -16.98 35.57
N MET A 14 -7.33 -15.87 35.43
CA MET A 14 -7.76 -15.37 34.11
C MET A 14 -6.54 -14.80 33.35
N THR A 15 -5.87 -15.63 32.56
CA THR A 15 -4.70 -15.25 31.73
C THR A 15 -5.02 -15.21 30.24
N GLY A 16 -6.21 -14.70 29.84
CA GLY A 16 -6.68 -14.84 28.46
C GLY A 16 -6.65 -13.59 27.58
N SER A 17 -6.68 -12.37 28.13
CA SER A 17 -6.92 -11.18 27.26
C SER A 17 -5.73 -10.22 27.10
N TYR A 18 -4.82 -10.18 28.05
CA TYR A 18 -3.66 -9.26 27.98
C TYR A 18 -2.60 -9.71 26.96
N GLY A 19 -2.33 -11.01 26.87
CA GLY A 19 -1.33 -11.54 25.96
C GLY A 19 -1.69 -11.43 24.48
N GLN A 20 -2.97 -11.33 24.14
CA GLN A 20 -3.41 -11.23 22.76
C GLN A 20 -3.32 -9.78 22.24
N ARG A 21 -3.57 -8.78 23.07
CA ARG A 21 -3.40 -7.35 22.73
C ARG A 21 -1.93 -6.95 22.58
N ASP A 22 -1.03 -7.51 23.37
CA ASP A 22 0.41 -7.27 23.24
C ASP A 22 1.00 -7.96 22.00
N ARG A 23 0.52 -9.17 21.64
CA ARG A 23 0.91 -9.82 20.38
C ARG A 23 0.39 -9.08 19.14
N MET A 24 -0.76 -8.40 19.21
CA MET A 24 -1.34 -7.61 18.11
C MET A 24 -0.52 -6.35 17.85
N LYS A 25 -0.04 -5.67 18.88
CA LYS A 25 0.93 -4.58 18.74
C LYS A 25 2.29 -5.09 18.24
N ASP A 26 2.63 -6.32 18.54
CA ASP A 26 3.91 -6.93 18.18
C ASP A 26 4.09 -7.13 16.67
N LEU A 27 3.08 -7.58 15.92
CA LEU A 27 3.23 -7.79 14.47
C LEU A 27 3.44 -6.49 13.70
N LEU A 28 2.64 -5.45 13.97
CA LEU A 28 2.82 -4.15 13.33
C LEU A 28 4.17 -3.53 13.71
N THR A 29 4.54 -3.61 14.98
CA THR A 29 5.83 -3.12 15.47
C THR A 29 7.00 -3.84 14.79
N ARG A 30 6.96 -5.17 14.71
CA ARG A 30 7.97 -5.95 13.98
C ARG A 30 8.04 -5.57 12.50
N ALA A 31 6.88 -5.38 11.86
CA ALA A 31 6.81 -4.96 10.48
C ALA A 31 7.45 -3.57 10.28
N LEU A 32 7.14 -2.60 11.14
CA LEU A 32 7.73 -1.27 11.10
C LEU A 32 9.26 -1.32 11.25
N GLU A 33 9.75 -2.09 12.21
CA GLU A 33 11.19 -2.26 12.43
C GLU A 33 11.88 -2.93 11.25
N ALA A 34 11.29 -4.00 10.70
CA ALA A 34 11.82 -4.71 9.53
C ALA A 34 11.92 -3.83 8.28
N HIS A 35 11.05 -2.83 8.17
CA HIS A 35 11.06 -1.86 7.07
C HIS A 35 11.89 -0.60 7.35
N GLY A 36 12.64 -0.56 8.45
CA GLY A 36 13.61 0.50 8.75
C GLY A 36 13.23 1.43 9.90
N GLY A 37 12.07 1.22 10.54
CA GLY A 37 11.63 1.91 11.75
C GLY A 37 11.03 3.29 11.51
N LEU A 38 10.16 3.70 12.45
CA LEU A 38 9.44 4.98 12.38
C LEU A 38 10.34 6.20 12.40
N SER A 39 11.45 6.17 13.14
CA SER A 39 12.37 7.31 13.20
C SER A 39 12.90 7.67 11.82
N ARG A 40 13.32 6.66 11.05
CA ARG A 40 13.81 6.85 9.70
C ARG A 40 12.71 7.22 8.72
N TRP A 41 11.51 6.64 8.88
CA TRP A 41 10.34 6.98 8.08
C TRP A 41 10.02 8.48 8.18
N ARG A 42 10.07 9.06 9.38
CA ARG A 42 9.79 10.48 9.62
C ARG A 42 10.77 11.44 8.94
N GLU A 43 11.98 10.97 8.63
CA GLU A 43 13.00 11.75 7.91
C GLU A 43 12.78 11.78 6.40
N ILE A 44 11.92 10.91 5.86
CA ILE A 44 11.66 10.82 4.42
C ILE A 44 10.55 11.81 4.07
N GLU A 45 10.85 12.82 3.28
CA GLU A 45 9.84 13.77 2.80
C GLU A 45 9.10 13.26 1.55
N ALA A 46 9.85 12.68 0.61
CA ALA A 46 9.30 12.19 -0.65
C ALA A 46 10.18 11.09 -1.27
N PHE A 47 9.54 10.30 -2.12
CA PHE A 47 10.19 9.35 -3.02
C PHE A 47 10.23 9.91 -4.44
N GLN A 48 11.28 9.61 -5.17
CA GLN A 48 11.35 9.82 -6.61
C GLN A 48 11.62 8.47 -7.29
N LEU A 49 10.72 8.09 -8.21
CA LEU A 49 10.81 6.84 -8.95
C LEU A 49 10.84 7.13 -10.44
N LYS A 50 11.69 6.40 -11.17
CA LYS A 50 11.60 6.29 -12.61
C LYS A 50 11.01 4.92 -12.95
N VAL A 51 9.89 4.88 -13.63
CA VAL A 51 9.15 3.64 -13.87
C VAL A 51 8.54 3.59 -15.26
N SER A 52 8.35 2.36 -15.73
CA SER A 52 7.45 2.04 -16.84
C SER A 52 6.43 1.03 -16.32
N ILE A 53 5.14 1.36 -16.40
CA ILE A 53 4.03 0.57 -15.89
C ILE A 53 3.14 0.18 -17.07
N GLY A 54 2.94 -1.10 -17.27
CA GLY A 54 2.10 -1.64 -18.33
C GLY A 54 1.58 -3.03 -17.96
N GLY A 55 0.88 -3.66 -18.89
CA GLY A 55 0.40 -5.03 -18.69
C GLY A 55 -1.05 -5.23 -19.11
N GLY A 56 -1.63 -6.39 -18.73
CA GLY A 56 -2.96 -6.80 -19.16
C GLY A 56 -4.08 -5.86 -18.75
N LEU A 57 -4.03 -5.35 -17.52
CA LEU A 57 -5.03 -4.42 -17.02
C LEU A 57 -5.11 -3.15 -17.89
N TRP A 58 -3.97 -2.57 -18.24
CA TRP A 58 -3.93 -1.34 -19.05
C TRP A 58 -4.53 -1.54 -20.43
N ARG A 59 -4.21 -2.66 -21.09
CA ARG A 59 -4.83 -3.03 -22.37
C ARG A 59 -6.34 -3.21 -22.24
N LEU A 60 -6.78 -3.89 -21.18
CA LEU A 60 -8.20 -4.10 -20.90
C LEU A 60 -8.96 -2.78 -20.66
N LYS A 61 -8.27 -1.82 -20.07
CA LYS A 61 -8.80 -0.47 -19.80
C LYS A 61 -8.66 0.50 -20.99
N GLY A 62 -8.20 0.03 -22.15
CA GLY A 62 -8.04 0.88 -23.35
C GLY A 62 -6.80 1.79 -23.31
N LEU A 63 -5.85 1.50 -22.41
CA LEU A 63 -4.60 2.25 -22.23
C LEU A 63 -3.39 1.33 -22.53
N PRO A 64 -3.22 0.85 -23.76
CA PRO A 64 -2.26 -0.22 -24.08
C PRO A 64 -0.80 0.14 -23.77
N ASP A 65 -0.48 1.42 -23.87
CA ASP A 65 0.88 1.90 -23.60
C ASP A 65 1.15 2.11 -22.11
N GLY A 66 0.11 2.28 -21.31
CA GLY A 66 0.26 2.59 -19.88
C GLY A 66 1.14 3.82 -19.65
N LEU A 67 1.99 3.74 -18.62
CA LEU A 67 2.99 4.77 -18.34
C LEU A 67 4.37 4.28 -18.79
N ARG A 68 5.04 5.02 -19.66
CA ARG A 68 6.40 4.68 -20.14
C ARG A 68 7.38 5.76 -19.75
N ASP A 69 8.50 5.34 -19.14
CA ASP A 69 9.66 6.17 -18.79
C ASP A 69 9.29 7.45 -18.05
N VAL A 70 8.33 7.34 -17.12
CA VAL A 70 7.86 8.44 -16.31
C VAL A 70 8.65 8.58 -15.02
N THR A 71 8.76 9.80 -14.53
CA THR A 71 9.27 10.11 -13.20
C THR A 71 8.09 10.45 -12.29
N LEU A 72 7.96 9.73 -11.18
CA LEU A 72 7.01 10.03 -10.13
C LEU A 72 7.73 10.71 -8.96
N ARG A 73 7.12 11.74 -8.41
CA ARG A 73 7.43 12.28 -7.09
C ARG A 73 6.24 12.03 -6.18
N ILE A 74 6.46 11.32 -5.09
CA ILE A 74 5.43 10.83 -4.15
C ILE A 74 5.80 11.34 -2.77
N GLN A 75 4.92 12.15 -2.15
CA GLN A 75 5.14 12.59 -0.75
C GLN A 75 4.98 11.39 0.19
N ALA A 76 5.88 11.27 1.18
CA ALA A 76 5.89 10.11 2.07
C ALA A 76 4.65 10.07 2.98
N HIS A 77 4.31 11.22 3.58
CA HIS A 77 3.32 11.32 4.65
C HIS A 77 1.92 11.77 4.19
N ARG A 78 1.77 12.10 2.91
CA ARG A 78 0.48 12.52 2.33
C ARG A 78 0.29 11.90 0.96
N PRO A 79 -0.92 11.49 0.59
CA PRO A 79 -1.22 10.92 -0.72
C PRO A 79 -1.22 12.02 -1.79
N ILE A 80 -0.04 12.55 -2.08
CA ILE A 80 0.20 13.57 -3.11
C ILE A 80 1.27 13.04 -4.05
N VAL A 81 0.96 13.00 -5.34
CA VAL A 81 1.82 12.44 -6.38
C VAL A 81 1.88 13.36 -7.59
N THR A 82 3.05 13.49 -8.18
CA THR A 82 3.22 14.06 -9.53
C THR A 82 3.86 13.04 -10.46
N ILE A 83 3.46 13.02 -11.72
CA ILE A 83 3.96 12.13 -12.77
C ILE A 83 4.38 12.95 -13.97
N THR A 84 5.63 12.82 -14.41
CA THR A 84 6.19 13.56 -15.55
C THR A 84 7.05 12.63 -16.42
N PRO A 85 6.88 12.60 -17.78
CA PRO A 85 5.77 13.21 -18.53
C PRO A 85 4.45 12.45 -18.31
N PHE A 86 3.30 13.13 -18.47
CA PHE A 86 1.99 12.50 -18.37
C PHE A 86 1.00 13.08 -19.40
N GLY A 87 0.44 12.22 -20.26
CA GLY A 87 -0.52 12.65 -21.29
C GLY A 87 0.08 13.52 -22.41
N GLY A 88 1.41 13.63 -22.46
CA GLY A 88 2.19 14.40 -23.44
C GLY A 88 3.59 14.69 -22.91
N GLU A 89 4.57 14.92 -23.79
CA GLU A 89 6.00 15.04 -23.43
C GLU A 89 6.29 16.16 -22.42
N ALA A 90 5.63 17.29 -22.52
CA ALA A 90 5.84 18.45 -21.67
C ALA A 90 4.73 18.66 -20.63
N ARG A 91 3.99 17.61 -20.28
CA ARG A 91 2.88 17.68 -19.34
C ARG A 91 3.20 16.95 -18.04
N THR A 92 2.58 17.43 -16.96
CA THR A 92 2.70 16.83 -15.62
C THR A 92 1.32 16.49 -15.08
N GLY A 93 1.14 15.23 -14.70
CA GLY A 93 -0.06 14.79 -13.98
C GLY A 93 0.10 15.00 -12.49
N HIS A 94 -0.94 15.49 -11.83
CA HIS A 94 -0.98 15.76 -10.40
C HIS A 94 -2.13 15.00 -9.74
N PHE A 95 -1.89 14.48 -8.56
CA PHE A 95 -2.86 13.75 -7.77
C PHE A 95 -2.89 14.24 -6.33
N THR A 96 -4.11 14.46 -5.86
CA THR A 96 -4.51 14.48 -4.45
C THR A 96 -5.74 13.59 -4.26
N PRO A 97 -6.15 13.23 -3.04
CA PRO A 97 -7.36 12.42 -2.83
C PRO A 97 -8.61 12.97 -3.51
N ASP A 98 -8.75 14.30 -3.53
CA ASP A 98 -9.95 15.00 -3.96
C ASP A 98 -9.87 15.54 -5.39
N ARG A 99 -8.68 15.52 -6.01
CA ARG A 99 -8.49 16.10 -7.35
C ARG A 99 -7.36 15.42 -8.10
N VAL A 100 -7.56 15.21 -9.40
CA VAL A 100 -6.50 14.92 -10.36
C VAL A 100 -6.52 15.97 -11.46
N TRP A 101 -5.33 16.40 -11.93
CA TRP A 101 -5.24 17.36 -13.03
C TRP A 101 -3.93 17.18 -13.79
N VAL A 102 -3.92 17.71 -15.01
CA VAL A 102 -2.75 17.72 -15.88
C VAL A 102 -2.39 19.17 -16.23
N GLU A 103 -1.13 19.51 -16.02
CA GLU A 103 -0.58 20.82 -16.39
C GLU A 103 0.29 20.71 -17.65
N ASP A 104 0.26 21.75 -18.45
CA ASP A 104 1.20 21.95 -19.56
C ASP A 104 2.58 22.47 -19.07
N ALA A 105 3.50 22.72 -20.01
CA ALA A 105 4.84 23.23 -19.70
C ALA A 105 4.85 24.64 -19.06
N ASN A 106 3.77 25.39 -19.18
CA ASN A 106 3.63 26.75 -18.63
C ASN A 106 2.92 26.74 -17.27
N GLY A 107 2.51 25.56 -16.78
CA GLY A 107 1.72 25.42 -15.55
C GLY A 107 0.23 25.67 -15.73
N GLY A 108 -0.25 25.76 -16.96
CA GLY A 108 -1.68 25.87 -17.27
C GLY A 108 -2.37 24.50 -17.12
N VAL A 109 -3.50 24.46 -16.40
CA VAL A 109 -4.32 23.24 -16.27
C VAL A 109 -5.03 22.97 -17.59
N VAL A 110 -4.74 21.82 -18.21
CA VAL A 110 -5.33 21.41 -19.50
C VAL A 110 -6.44 20.38 -19.35
N GLU A 111 -6.41 19.59 -18.28
CA GLU A 111 -7.43 18.61 -17.92
C GLU A 111 -7.53 18.52 -16.40
N GLU A 112 -8.73 18.36 -15.87
CA GLU A 112 -8.92 18.13 -14.44
C GLU A 112 -10.18 17.34 -14.12
N ARG A 113 -10.19 16.74 -12.92
CA ARG A 113 -11.35 16.06 -12.34
C ARG A 113 -11.35 16.22 -10.82
N ALA A 114 -12.37 16.88 -10.30
CA ALA A 114 -12.68 16.89 -8.89
C ALA A 114 -13.34 15.55 -8.47
N THR A 115 -13.18 15.16 -7.23
CA THR A 115 -13.73 13.91 -6.68
C THR A 115 -13.49 12.68 -7.58
N PRO A 116 -12.22 12.39 -7.95
CA PRO A 116 -11.92 11.43 -9.02
C PRO A 116 -12.39 10.00 -8.71
N ARG A 117 -12.51 9.63 -7.43
CA ARG A 117 -13.04 8.32 -7.02
C ARG A 117 -14.48 8.12 -7.51
N ALA A 118 -15.31 9.16 -7.49
CA ALA A 118 -16.71 9.06 -7.88
C ALA A 118 -16.88 8.75 -9.37
N SER A 119 -15.91 9.10 -10.22
CA SER A 119 -15.95 8.82 -11.67
C SER A 119 -15.87 7.32 -12.01
N PHE A 120 -15.54 6.47 -11.07
CA PHE A 120 -15.53 5.02 -11.26
C PHE A 120 -16.89 4.36 -10.92
N ALA A 121 -17.90 5.12 -10.53
CA ALA A 121 -19.21 4.57 -10.22
C ALA A 121 -19.78 3.82 -11.45
N GLY A 122 -20.24 2.57 -11.23
CA GLY A 122 -20.76 1.71 -12.30
C GLY A 122 -19.71 1.09 -13.23
N HIS A 123 -18.42 1.33 -13.00
CA HIS A 123 -17.37 0.66 -13.77
C HIS A 123 -17.35 -0.83 -13.50
N VAL A 124 -17.14 -1.59 -14.57
CA VAL A 124 -16.84 -3.03 -14.54
C VAL A 124 -15.43 -3.27 -15.06
N LEU A 125 -14.95 -4.51 -14.97
CA LEU A 125 -13.57 -4.85 -15.35
C LEU A 125 -13.20 -4.37 -16.77
N THR A 126 -14.13 -4.42 -17.73
CA THR A 126 -13.92 -4.04 -19.12
C THR A 126 -14.24 -2.57 -19.45
N THR A 127 -14.73 -1.78 -18.48
CA THR A 127 -15.01 -0.37 -18.71
C THR A 127 -13.71 0.36 -19.04
N PRO A 128 -13.61 1.03 -20.21
CA PRO A 128 -12.41 1.78 -20.58
C PRO A 128 -12.12 2.92 -19.60
N TRP A 129 -10.86 3.26 -19.45
CA TRP A 129 -10.39 4.38 -18.64
C TRP A 129 -9.85 5.50 -19.55
N ASP A 130 -10.06 6.74 -19.14
CA ASP A 130 -9.32 7.89 -19.64
C ASP A 130 -8.03 8.13 -18.84
N LYS A 131 -7.26 9.14 -19.23
CA LYS A 131 -5.99 9.49 -18.60
C LYS A 131 -6.15 9.93 -17.14
N LEU A 132 -7.25 10.56 -16.76
CA LEU A 132 -7.50 10.98 -15.39
C LEU A 132 -7.85 9.80 -14.48
N HIS A 133 -8.50 8.75 -14.99
CA HIS A 133 -8.66 7.47 -14.27
C HIS A 133 -7.30 6.80 -14.06
N GLU A 134 -6.44 6.76 -15.09
CA GLU A 134 -5.09 6.20 -14.99
C GLU A 134 -4.28 6.94 -13.92
N LEU A 135 -4.29 8.28 -13.98
CA LEU A 135 -3.59 9.14 -13.03
C LEU A 135 -4.01 8.87 -11.58
N TYR A 136 -5.32 8.83 -11.34
CA TYR A 136 -5.87 8.55 -10.01
C TYR A 136 -5.45 7.17 -9.50
N PHE A 137 -5.68 6.13 -10.33
CA PHE A 137 -5.42 4.73 -9.94
C PHE A 137 -3.95 4.48 -9.61
N VAL A 138 -3.04 4.87 -10.51
CA VAL A 138 -1.60 4.65 -10.31
C VAL A 138 -1.10 5.41 -9.08
N SER A 139 -1.54 6.65 -8.92
CA SER A 139 -1.06 7.51 -7.86
C SER A 139 -1.41 6.98 -6.48
N TYR A 140 -2.68 6.66 -6.22
CA TYR A 140 -3.04 6.15 -4.90
C TYR A 140 -2.45 4.75 -4.64
N ALA A 141 -2.36 3.90 -5.66
CA ALA A 141 -1.81 2.56 -5.50
C ALA A 141 -0.33 2.60 -5.11
N LEU A 142 0.47 3.36 -5.86
CA LEU A 142 1.91 3.48 -5.56
C LEU A 142 2.17 4.18 -4.23
N TRP A 143 1.38 5.20 -3.90
CA TRP A 143 1.50 5.84 -2.59
C TRP A 143 1.25 4.84 -1.45
N ASN A 144 0.17 4.06 -1.52
CA ASN A 144 -0.14 3.04 -0.51
C ASN A 144 0.99 2.01 -0.38
N TYR A 145 1.51 1.51 -1.50
CA TYR A 145 2.58 0.50 -1.46
C TYR A 145 3.86 1.03 -0.82
N LEU A 146 4.21 2.30 -1.07
CA LEU A 146 5.42 2.90 -0.50
C LEU A 146 5.23 3.33 0.96
N ALA A 147 4.03 3.73 1.36
CA ALA A 147 3.72 4.13 2.71
C ALA A 147 3.50 2.93 3.65
N THR A 148 3.26 1.72 3.11
CA THR A 148 3.10 0.48 3.89
C THR A 148 4.43 -0.01 4.46
N PRO A 149 4.51 -0.42 5.75
CA PRO A 149 3.44 -0.49 6.74
C PRO A 149 3.27 0.80 7.59
N PHE A 150 4.05 1.83 7.34
CA PHE A 150 4.16 3.02 8.18
C PHE A 150 2.84 3.80 8.30
N VAL A 151 2.08 3.86 7.21
CA VAL A 151 0.78 4.54 7.16
C VAL A 151 -0.23 3.97 8.16
N PHE A 152 -0.08 2.72 8.59
CA PHE A 152 -0.97 2.09 9.55
C PHE A 152 -0.83 2.63 10.98
N THR A 153 0.16 3.48 11.23
CA THR A 153 0.30 4.22 12.49
C THR A 153 -0.45 5.55 12.50
N GLU A 154 -0.98 5.97 11.36
CA GLU A 154 -1.74 7.22 11.25
C GLU A 154 -3.16 7.07 11.83
N PRO A 155 -3.77 8.16 12.31
CA PRO A 155 -5.10 8.13 12.88
C PRO A 155 -6.16 7.58 11.91
N GLY A 156 -7.09 6.80 12.44
CA GLY A 156 -8.21 6.24 11.69
C GLY A 156 -7.95 4.87 11.06
N PHE A 157 -6.72 4.38 11.04
CA PHE A 157 -6.44 3.00 10.69
C PHE A 157 -6.78 2.05 11.84
N GLU A 158 -7.42 0.93 11.52
CA GLU A 158 -7.64 -0.17 12.46
C GLU A 158 -6.84 -1.38 11.98
N THR A 159 -6.06 -1.99 12.87
CA THR A 159 -5.25 -3.17 12.55
C THR A 159 -5.55 -4.32 13.50
N ARG A 160 -5.60 -5.54 12.96
CA ARG A 160 -5.84 -6.75 13.76
C ARG A 160 -5.11 -7.95 13.17
N GLU A 161 -4.30 -8.62 13.99
CA GLU A 161 -3.71 -9.92 13.61
C GLU A 161 -4.81 -10.98 13.53
N ILE A 162 -4.88 -11.75 12.42
CA ILE A 162 -5.92 -12.74 12.14
C ILE A 162 -5.39 -14.17 12.09
N GLY A 163 -4.22 -14.39 12.63
CA GLY A 163 -3.58 -15.68 12.72
C GLY A 163 -2.65 -16.01 11.55
N PRO A 164 -1.90 -17.11 11.66
CA PRO A 164 -0.90 -17.51 10.68
C PRO A 164 -1.51 -18.02 9.38
N HIS A 165 -0.69 -18.07 8.34
CA HIS A 165 -0.97 -18.64 7.04
C HIS A 165 0.24 -19.44 6.57
N GLU A 166 0.00 -20.67 6.13
CA GLU A 166 1.05 -21.52 5.58
C GLU A 166 1.05 -21.37 4.06
N GLU A 167 2.21 -21.02 3.50
CA GLU A 167 2.40 -20.93 2.05
C GLU A 167 3.82 -21.34 1.69
N ASN A 168 3.96 -22.29 0.75
CA ASN A 168 5.25 -22.79 0.23
C ASN A 168 6.22 -23.27 1.33
N GLY A 169 5.73 -23.83 2.45
CA GLY A 169 6.53 -24.31 3.57
C GLY A 169 7.01 -23.20 4.52
N GLU A 170 6.53 -21.98 4.35
CA GLU A 170 6.77 -20.87 5.27
C GLU A 170 5.49 -20.50 6.02
N THR A 171 5.63 -20.14 7.28
CA THR A 171 4.54 -19.58 8.10
C THR A 171 4.58 -18.06 8.03
N TRP A 172 3.51 -17.45 7.52
CA TRP A 172 3.36 -16.00 7.48
C TRP A 172 2.32 -15.53 8.50
N HIS A 173 2.56 -14.39 9.10
CA HIS A 173 1.63 -13.71 10.00
C HIS A 173 0.75 -12.76 9.22
N ARG A 174 -0.56 -12.73 9.52
CA ARG A 174 -1.51 -11.92 8.77
C ARG A 174 -2.03 -10.76 9.61
N LEU A 175 -2.00 -9.57 9.01
CA LEU A 175 -2.57 -8.34 9.55
C LEU A 175 -3.77 -7.92 8.69
N LEU A 176 -4.96 -7.95 9.27
CA LEU A 176 -6.13 -7.30 8.68
C LEU A 176 -6.01 -5.80 8.97
N VAL A 177 -6.12 -5.00 7.92
CA VAL A 177 -6.04 -3.54 8.00
C VAL A 177 -7.31 -2.95 7.41
N LYS A 178 -7.96 -2.06 8.19
CA LYS A 178 -9.07 -1.25 7.73
C LYS A 178 -8.61 0.19 7.56
N TYR A 179 -8.81 0.69 6.36
CA TYR A 179 -8.41 2.03 5.95
C TYR A 179 -9.50 3.04 6.28
N PRO A 180 -9.16 4.25 6.78
CA PRO A 180 -10.13 5.31 6.95
C PRO A 180 -10.61 5.85 5.59
N PRO A 181 -11.85 6.37 5.49
CA PRO A 181 -12.39 6.89 4.23
C PRO A 181 -11.60 8.04 3.61
N SER A 182 -10.80 8.75 4.42
CA SER A 182 -9.93 9.85 3.98
C SER A 182 -8.72 9.41 3.16
N ILE A 183 -8.36 8.11 3.20
CA ILE A 183 -7.22 7.57 2.48
C ILE A 183 -7.70 6.81 1.24
N PRO A 184 -7.37 7.30 0.04
CA PRO A 184 -7.70 6.59 -1.20
C PRO A 184 -6.91 5.27 -1.27
N THR A 185 -7.63 4.17 -1.48
CA THR A 185 -7.06 2.82 -1.51
C THR A 185 -7.86 1.91 -2.44
N HIS A 186 -7.41 0.68 -2.66
CA HIS A 186 -8.10 -0.30 -3.49
C HIS A 186 -9.45 -0.70 -2.92
N CYS A 187 -9.49 -1.07 -1.65
CA CYS A 187 -10.70 -1.36 -0.88
C CYS A 187 -10.46 -1.02 0.59
N ALA A 188 -11.55 -0.89 1.35
CA ALA A 188 -11.50 -0.48 2.75
C ALA A 188 -10.77 -1.49 3.65
N GLU A 189 -10.90 -2.78 3.39
CA GLU A 189 -10.25 -3.83 4.17
C GLU A 189 -9.27 -4.61 3.32
N GLN A 190 -8.04 -4.80 3.84
CA GLN A 190 -6.97 -5.53 3.16
C GLN A 190 -6.27 -6.46 4.15
N VAL A 191 -5.75 -7.58 3.66
CA VAL A 191 -4.95 -8.52 4.45
C VAL A 191 -3.51 -8.48 3.98
N LEU A 192 -2.60 -8.18 4.91
CA LEU A 192 -1.17 -8.18 4.65
C LEU A 192 -0.51 -9.38 5.31
N TYR A 193 0.44 -9.98 4.61
CA TYR A 193 1.16 -11.17 5.05
C TYR A 193 2.61 -10.83 5.27
N PHE A 194 3.10 -11.09 6.47
CA PHE A 194 4.48 -10.82 6.86
C PHE A 194 5.19 -12.13 7.23
N ASN A 195 6.42 -12.30 6.78
CA ASN A 195 7.23 -13.44 7.19
C ASN A 195 7.69 -13.33 8.67
N ALA A 196 8.42 -14.33 9.14
CA ALA A 196 8.94 -14.37 10.50
C ALA A 196 9.82 -13.16 10.87
N GLN A 197 10.47 -12.54 9.88
CA GLN A 197 11.29 -11.34 10.05
C GLN A 197 10.49 -10.04 10.01
N GLY A 198 9.17 -10.09 9.83
CA GLY A 198 8.32 -8.91 9.70
C GLY A 198 8.34 -8.24 8.33
N LEU A 199 8.93 -8.88 7.31
CA LEU A 199 8.94 -8.35 5.94
C LEU A 199 7.67 -8.73 5.21
N LEU A 200 7.05 -7.76 4.53
CA LEU A 200 5.85 -7.96 3.74
C LEU A 200 6.11 -8.93 2.57
N GLN A 201 5.28 -9.96 2.46
CA GLN A 201 5.37 -10.99 1.43
C GLN A 201 4.21 -10.90 0.43
N ARG A 202 2.99 -10.59 0.91
CA ARG A 202 1.77 -10.61 0.11
C ARG A 202 0.76 -9.61 0.65
N MET A 203 -0.08 -9.09 -0.24
CA MET A 203 -1.26 -8.29 0.08
C MET A 203 -2.46 -8.84 -0.65
N ASP A 204 -3.55 -9.09 0.07
CA ASP A 204 -4.83 -9.50 -0.50
C ASP A 204 -5.83 -8.36 -0.37
N TYR A 205 -6.39 -7.95 -1.49
CA TYR A 205 -7.39 -6.89 -1.57
C TYR A 205 -8.25 -7.03 -2.83
N SER A 206 -9.45 -6.50 -2.80
CA SER A 206 -10.25 -6.24 -3.99
C SER A 206 -9.90 -4.88 -4.61
N VAL A 207 -10.22 -4.67 -5.87
CA VAL A 207 -9.98 -3.38 -6.54
C VAL A 207 -11.32 -2.76 -6.92
N ASP A 208 -11.88 -1.97 -6.00
CA ASP A 208 -13.24 -1.42 -6.11
C ASP A 208 -13.46 -0.61 -7.39
N VAL A 209 -12.42 0.13 -7.85
CA VAL A 209 -12.51 0.98 -9.05
C VAL A 209 -12.56 0.21 -10.37
N VAL A 210 -12.34 -1.10 -10.37
CA VAL A 210 -12.51 -1.92 -11.57
C VAL A 210 -13.84 -2.67 -11.60
N GLY A 211 -14.69 -2.42 -10.60
CA GLY A 211 -15.99 -3.06 -10.45
C GLY A 211 -15.92 -4.33 -9.62
N THR A 212 -16.71 -4.35 -8.56
CA THR A 212 -16.85 -5.47 -7.63
C THR A 212 -17.91 -6.43 -8.12
N TRP A 213 -17.74 -7.14 -9.22
CA TRP A 213 -18.57 -8.30 -9.48
C TRP A 213 -17.80 -9.41 -10.16
N SER A 214 -17.10 -10.13 -9.38
CA SER A 214 -16.80 -11.56 -9.50
C SER A 214 -15.93 -11.95 -8.31
N PRO A 215 -15.94 -13.19 -7.84
CA PRO A 215 -14.85 -13.69 -7.02
C PRO A 215 -13.61 -13.82 -7.91
N VAL A 216 -13.04 -12.67 -8.31
CA VAL A 216 -11.66 -12.64 -8.72
C VAL A 216 -10.93 -13.05 -7.46
N PRO A 217 -10.16 -14.15 -7.45
CA PRO A 217 -9.31 -14.45 -6.32
C PRO A 217 -8.52 -13.18 -6.02
N PRO A 218 -8.34 -12.81 -4.75
CA PRO A 218 -7.65 -11.58 -4.39
C PRO A 218 -6.41 -11.48 -5.25
N LEU A 219 -6.22 -10.34 -5.91
CA LEU A 219 -5.07 -10.14 -6.78
C LEU A 219 -3.85 -10.28 -5.90
N THR A 220 -3.24 -11.46 -5.94
CA THR A 220 -2.07 -11.77 -5.13
C THR A 220 -0.92 -10.93 -5.66
N THR A 221 -0.65 -9.82 -4.99
CA THR A 221 0.41 -8.89 -5.39
C THR A 221 1.76 -9.36 -4.83
N ALA A 222 2.06 -10.65 -4.94
CA ALA A 222 3.34 -11.23 -4.51
C ALA A 222 4.57 -10.66 -5.24
N SER A 223 4.43 -9.65 -6.11
CA SER A 223 5.52 -9.20 -6.98
C SER A 223 5.69 -7.70 -7.13
N ILE A 224 4.94 -6.85 -6.44
CA ILE A 224 4.98 -5.39 -6.68
C ILE A 224 5.97 -4.66 -5.78
N ILE A 225 6.31 -5.21 -4.61
CA ILE A 225 7.38 -4.64 -3.79
C ILE A 225 8.67 -5.38 -4.14
N PRO A 226 9.59 -4.76 -4.88
CA PRO A 226 10.89 -5.36 -5.11
C PRO A 226 11.57 -5.60 -3.76
N ARG A 227 12.13 -6.78 -3.54
CA ARG A 227 13.00 -7.06 -2.36
C ARG A 227 14.08 -5.99 -2.15
N SER A 228 14.41 -5.24 -3.19
CA SER A 228 15.35 -4.12 -3.18
C SER A 228 14.82 -2.85 -2.49
N VAL A 229 13.52 -2.61 -2.39
CA VAL A 229 13.01 -1.47 -1.59
C VAL A 229 13.25 -1.75 -0.10
N ALA A 230 13.02 -2.97 0.36
CA ALA A 230 13.35 -3.37 1.73
C ALA A 230 14.86 -3.40 2.01
N SER A 231 15.70 -3.73 1.02
CA SER A 231 17.17 -3.81 1.17
C SER A 231 17.92 -2.51 0.87
N SER A 232 17.34 -1.56 0.13
CA SER A 232 17.97 -0.28 -0.18
C SER A 232 17.99 0.71 0.99
N PHE A 233 17.48 0.31 2.14
CA PHE A 233 17.60 1.05 3.40
C PHE A 233 18.96 0.89 4.10
N ARG A 234 20.07 0.74 3.37
CA ARG A 234 21.42 0.86 3.97
C ARG A 234 21.77 2.32 4.20
N PRO A 235 22.33 2.68 5.39
CA PRO A 235 22.68 4.05 5.70
C PRO A 235 23.89 4.49 4.87
N SER A 236 23.76 5.58 4.11
CA SER A 236 24.89 6.41 3.71
C SER A 236 24.91 7.62 4.62
N ALA A 237 26.00 7.79 5.37
CA ALA A 237 26.26 8.98 6.17
C ALA A 237 26.41 10.20 5.23
N GLY A 238 25.46 11.14 5.33
CA GLY A 238 25.50 12.39 4.58
C GLY A 238 24.25 13.21 4.86
N ARG A 239 24.44 14.35 5.50
CA ARG A 239 23.36 15.31 5.81
C ARG A 239 22.90 15.97 4.52
N SER A 240 21.66 15.72 4.10
CA SER A 240 20.86 16.62 3.27
C SER A 240 19.44 16.08 3.22
N ALA A 241 18.43 16.97 3.21
CA ALA A 241 17.01 16.62 3.11
C ALA A 241 16.81 15.61 1.98
N ALA A 242 16.42 14.38 2.33
CA ALA A 242 16.73 13.26 1.48
C ALA A 242 15.61 12.99 0.47
N LEU A 243 15.79 13.49 -0.72
CA LEU A 243 15.16 12.91 -1.91
C LEU A 243 15.84 11.58 -2.18
N ARG A 244 15.18 10.43 -1.92
CA ARG A 244 15.76 9.13 -2.21
C ARG A 244 15.38 8.69 -3.61
N ARG A 245 16.39 8.44 -4.44
CA ARG A 245 16.23 7.80 -5.75
C ARG A 245 16.06 6.29 -5.55
N VAL A 246 14.90 5.78 -5.90
CA VAL A 246 14.69 4.33 -6.04
C VAL A 246 14.94 4.01 -7.51
N GLN A 247 15.96 3.20 -7.77
CA GLN A 247 16.32 2.80 -9.13
C GLN A 247 15.28 1.84 -9.70
N CYS A 248 14.89 2.05 -10.94
CA CYS A 248 13.80 1.36 -11.62
C CYS A 248 13.88 -0.15 -11.58
N TYR A 249 12.75 -0.78 -11.30
CA TYR A 249 12.54 -2.18 -11.59
C TYR A 249 11.34 -2.36 -12.52
N ARG A 250 11.57 -3.19 -13.55
CA ARG A 250 10.53 -3.62 -14.48
C ARG A 250 9.52 -4.45 -13.71
N VAL A 251 8.31 -3.95 -13.51
CA VAL A 251 7.20 -4.73 -12.95
C VAL A 251 6.93 -5.88 -13.92
N ARG A 252 7.39 -7.08 -13.58
CA ARG A 252 7.11 -8.30 -14.36
C ARG A 252 5.69 -8.75 -14.03
N ARG A 253 4.86 -8.83 -15.07
CA ARG A 253 3.59 -9.54 -15.25
C ARG A 253 2.75 -9.79 -13.99
N ALA A 254 1.63 -9.10 -13.88
CA ALA A 254 0.46 -9.64 -13.18
C ALA A 254 0.03 -10.92 -13.93
N TYR A 255 0.08 -12.08 -13.28
CA TYR A 255 -0.43 -13.32 -13.83
C TYR A 255 -1.96 -13.31 -13.70
N CYS A 256 -2.66 -13.25 -14.83
CA CYS A 256 -4.02 -13.77 -14.90
C CYS A 256 -3.89 -15.29 -15.00
N TYR A 257 -4.30 -16.03 -13.97
CA TYR A 257 -4.57 -17.46 -14.10
C TYR A 257 -5.89 -17.66 -14.86
N LYS A 258 -5.87 -18.64 -15.75
CA LYS A 258 -7.06 -19.15 -16.48
C LYS A 258 -8.04 -19.81 -15.53
#